data_700efb3e249f24943dde4e0a742fe21c
#
_entry.id   700efb3e249f24943dde4e0a742fe21c
#
_cell.length_a   1.000
_cell.length_b   1.000
_cell.length_c   1.000
_cell.angle_alpha   90.00
_cell.angle_beta   90.00
_cell.angle_gamma   90.00
#
_symmetry.space_group_name_H-M   'P 1'
#
loop_
_entity.id
_entity.type
_entity.pdbx_description
1 polymer ?
#
loop_
_entity_poly.entity_id
_entity_poly.type
_entity_poly.pdbx_seq_one_letter_code
_entity_poly.pdbx_strand_id
1 'polypeptide(L)'
;IRRFEKPDYIVCMYHGGFEKDLTTGRPSEDLTGENEAYDLIRSVPGIDIMISGHQHRTLSGKLFNTHYTQTNANGQELACIDIYPETHTIETHILSCDTEPDPSVTSLVQQEEDVCQEWLDTPLGTSKIDLRVRNENDARLHKSQVITFLNKVTMEITGADLAANALFLGATGFKSEITMRDLVSTYVYPNTLVIKKITGKVLREYLEKCAEFFTVKGDGIG
;
A
#
# COMPACT_ATOMS: atom_id res chain seq x y z
N ILE A 1 20.20 22.25 10.26
CA ILE A 1 20.44 22.49 8.84
C ILE A 1 20.41 23.98 8.56
N ARG A 2 19.29 24.73 8.75
CA ARG A 2 19.21 26.19 8.44
C ARG A 2 20.35 27.03 9.02
N ARG A 3 20.77 26.74 10.26
CA ARG A 3 21.80 27.51 10.92
C ARG A 3 23.19 27.34 10.27
N PHE A 4 23.51 26.15 9.79
CA PHE A 4 24.83 25.79 9.29
C PHE A 4 24.91 25.86 7.77
N GLU A 5 23.92 25.29 7.08
CA GLU A 5 23.89 25.18 5.62
C GLU A 5 23.25 26.41 4.95
N LYS A 6 22.43 27.16 5.70
CA LYS A 6 21.72 28.38 5.25
C LYS A 6 20.96 28.16 3.93
N PRO A 7 20.18 27.07 3.77
CA PRO A 7 19.42 26.86 2.56
C PRO A 7 18.28 27.88 2.45
N ASP A 8 17.92 28.25 1.23
CA ASP A 8 16.73 29.06 0.95
C ASP A 8 15.45 28.30 1.28
N TYR A 9 15.39 27.03 0.92
CA TYR A 9 14.27 26.13 1.19
C TYR A 9 14.73 24.80 1.77
N ILE A 10 13.92 24.23 2.67
CA ILE A 10 14.09 22.87 3.21
C ILE A 10 12.95 22.01 2.72
N VAL A 11 13.28 21.01 1.91
CA VAL A 11 12.35 19.99 1.44
C VAL A 11 12.58 18.71 2.23
N CYS A 12 11.56 18.24 2.92
CA CYS A 12 11.57 16.98 3.63
C CYS A 12 10.87 15.92 2.78
N MET A 13 11.57 14.83 2.46
CA MET A 13 11.00 13.63 1.85
C MET A 13 10.81 12.58 2.94
N TYR A 14 9.58 12.13 3.13
CA TYR A 14 9.22 11.21 4.20
C TYR A 14 8.31 10.11 3.65
N HIS A 15 8.76 8.85 3.72
CA HIS A 15 7.91 7.71 3.36
C HIS A 15 7.05 7.30 4.57
N GLY A 16 6.01 8.06 4.82
CA GLY A 16 4.98 7.91 5.82
C GLY A 16 3.87 8.91 5.54
N GLY A 17 2.73 8.69 6.13
CA GLY A 17 1.56 9.52 5.92
C GLY A 17 1.25 10.43 7.11
N PHE A 18 0.05 10.99 7.09
CA PHE A 18 -0.48 11.86 8.13
C PHE A 18 -1.36 11.06 9.09
N GLU A 19 -0.92 10.92 10.31
CA GLU A 19 -1.59 10.17 11.39
C GLU A 19 -2.80 10.91 11.97
N LYS A 20 -2.97 12.20 11.61
CA LYS A 20 -4.04 13.06 12.10
C LYS A 20 -4.79 13.70 10.95
N ASP A 21 -6.05 13.99 11.21
CA ASP A 21 -6.86 14.83 10.34
C ASP A 21 -6.26 16.24 10.23
N LEU A 22 -6.02 16.69 9.01
CA LEU A 22 -5.27 17.92 8.73
C LEU A 22 -6.01 19.18 9.10
N THR A 23 -7.33 19.11 9.28
CA THR A 23 -8.18 20.24 9.65
C THR A 23 -8.34 20.34 11.15
N THR A 24 -8.58 19.20 11.82
CA THR A 24 -8.93 19.17 13.25
C THR A 24 -7.75 18.83 14.15
N GLY A 25 -6.68 18.23 13.60
CA GLY A 25 -5.53 17.73 14.36
C GLY A 25 -5.83 16.51 15.24
N ARG A 26 -7.01 15.90 15.09
CA ARG A 26 -7.37 14.69 15.84
C ARG A 26 -6.78 13.46 15.16
N PRO A 27 -6.42 12.41 15.91
CA PRO A 27 -5.98 11.16 15.32
C PRO A 27 -7.02 10.63 14.30
N SER A 28 -6.58 10.26 13.13
CA SER A 28 -7.38 9.62 12.08
C SER A 28 -7.15 8.11 11.99
N GLU A 29 -6.16 7.62 12.74
CA GLU A 29 -5.76 6.22 12.85
C GLU A 29 -5.14 5.96 14.23
N ASP A 30 -4.84 4.70 14.56
CA ASP A 30 -4.08 4.34 15.75
C ASP A 30 -2.65 4.88 15.66
N LEU A 31 -2.20 5.58 16.69
CA LEU A 31 -0.86 6.18 16.72
C LEU A 31 0.22 5.12 17.01
N THR A 32 0.58 4.35 16.00
CA THR A 32 1.57 3.27 16.08
C THR A 32 3.00 3.73 15.84
N GLY A 33 3.20 4.95 15.34
CA GLY A 33 4.48 5.45 14.86
C GLY A 33 4.78 5.09 13.39
N GLU A 34 3.83 4.48 12.69
CA GLU A 34 3.96 4.17 11.26
C GLU A 34 3.82 5.44 10.42
N ASN A 35 2.88 6.30 10.75
CA ASN A 35 2.66 7.60 10.12
C ASN A 35 2.83 8.70 11.16
N GLU A 36 3.68 9.69 10.87
CA GLU A 36 4.05 10.76 11.81
C GLU A 36 4.22 12.13 11.11
N ALA A 37 3.75 12.29 9.86
CA ALA A 37 3.99 13.50 9.08
C ALA A 37 3.36 14.75 9.72
N TYR A 38 2.20 14.63 10.37
CA TYR A 38 1.55 15.75 11.06
C TYR A 38 2.40 16.23 12.23
N ASP A 39 2.80 15.32 13.11
CA ASP A 39 3.60 15.67 14.29
C ASP A 39 5.03 16.09 13.91
N LEU A 40 5.59 15.57 12.83
CA LEU A 40 6.87 15.99 12.30
C LEU A 40 6.83 17.46 11.84
N ILE A 41 5.85 17.85 11.03
CA ILE A 41 5.66 19.25 10.60
C ILE A 41 5.44 20.16 11.80
N ARG A 42 4.64 19.72 12.77
CA ARG A 42 4.33 20.50 13.97
C ARG A 42 5.54 20.71 14.87
N SER A 43 6.38 19.69 15.02
CA SER A 43 7.47 19.66 16.02
C SER A 43 8.78 20.16 15.46
N VAL A 44 8.98 20.12 14.15
CA VAL A 44 10.23 20.54 13.49
C VAL A 44 9.99 21.81 12.68
N PRO A 45 10.22 23.00 13.29
CA PRO A 45 10.03 24.25 12.57
C PRO A 45 11.05 24.42 11.45
N GLY A 46 10.63 25.06 10.37
CA GLY A 46 11.49 25.43 9.26
C GLY A 46 11.57 24.40 8.14
N ILE A 47 10.71 23.40 8.12
CA ILE A 47 10.42 22.61 6.91
C ILE A 47 9.49 23.46 6.04
N ASP A 48 9.91 23.77 4.82
CA ASP A 48 9.09 24.57 3.88
C ASP A 48 8.16 23.68 3.08
N ILE A 49 8.66 22.48 2.70
CA ILE A 49 7.92 21.51 1.87
C ILE A 49 8.05 20.12 2.49
N MET A 50 6.93 19.41 2.62
CA MET A 50 6.85 17.99 2.98
C MET A 50 6.32 17.19 1.79
N ILE A 51 7.13 16.26 1.28
CA ILE A 51 6.69 15.26 0.30
C ILE A 51 6.50 13.96 1.06
N SER A 52 5.26 13.50 1.18
CA SER A 52 4.88 12.30 1.92
C SER A 52 4.37 11.18 1.02
N GLY A 53 4.10 9.99 1.57
CA GLY A 53 3.66 8.83 0.81
C GLY A 53 2.94 7.82 1.71
N HIS A 54 3.08 6.52 1.39
CA HIS A 54 2.65 5.37 2.18
C HIS A 54 1.14 5.13 2.26
N GLN A 55 0.35 6.12 2.64
CA GLN A 55 -1.12 5.95 2.82
C GLN A 55 -1.90 5.97 1.49
N HIS A 56 -1.24 6.20 0.35
CA HIS A 56 -1.88 6.27 -0.98
C HIS A 56 -3.06 7.26 -1.03
N ARG A 57 -2.89 8.44 -0.43
CA ARG A 57 -3.92 9.49 -0.38
C ARG A 57 -3.54 10.62 -1.32
N THR A 58 -4.53 11.18 -2.00
CA THR A 58 -4.36 12.40 -2.81
C THR A 58 -4.46 13.62 -1.92
N LEU A 59 -3.34 14.20 -1.55
CA LEU A 59 -3.26 15.36 -0.65
C LEU A 59 -2.33 16.43 -1.20
N SER A 60 -2.76 17.69 -1.12
CA SER A 60 -1.98 18.87 -1.46
C SER A 60 -2.49 20.07 -0.66
N GLY A 61 -1.59 20.88 -0.13
CA GLY A 61 -1.97 22.04 0.65
C GLY A 61 -0.89 22.61 1.54
N LYS A 62 -1.33 23.32 2.58
CA LYS A 62 -0.46 23.93 3.59
C LYS A 62 -0.95 23.61 4.98
N LEU A 63 -0.04 23.10 5.82
CA LEU A 63 -0.28 22.83 7.22
C LEU A 63 0.72 23.65 8.04
N PHE A 64 0.24 24.50 8.95
CA PHE A 64 1.07 25.51 9.62
C PHE A 64 1.82 26.36 8.59
N ASN A 65 3.17 26.28 8.57
CA ASN A 65 4.02 26.99 7.62
C ASN A 65 4.66 26.06 6.55
N THR A 66 4.28 24.78 6.52
CA THR A 66 4.83 23.79 5.61
C THR A 66 3.83 23.46 4.51
N HIS A 67 4.24 23.55 3.25
CA HIS A 67 3.49 23.02 2.13
C HIS A 67 3.67 21.51 2.06
N TYR A 68 2.62 20.77 1.76
CA TYR A 68 2.68 19.31 1.73
C TYR A 68 2.02 18.73 0.49
N THR A 69 2.52 17.56 0.08
CA THR A 69 1.92 16.74 -0.97
C THR A 69 1.98 15.26 -0.57
N GLN A 70 0.97 14.51 -1.01
CA GLN A 70 0.96 13.07 -1.06
C GLN A 70 0.18 12.64 -2.30
N THR A 71 0.72 11.73 -3.09
CA THR A 71 0.05 11.17 -4.27
C THR A 71 -0.53 9.80 -3.95
N ASN A 72 -1.52 9.40 -4.74
CA ASN A 72 -2.03 8.04 -4.76
C ASN A 72 -0.97 7.04 -5.23
N ALA A 73 -1.28 5.76 -5.21
CA ALA A 73 -0.39 4.66 -5.59
C ALA A 73 -0.25 4.50 -7.10
N ASN A 74 0.71 3.67 -7.50
CA ASN A 74 0.88 3.13 -8.85
C ASN A 74 1.11 4.19 -9.95
N GLY A 75 1.66 5.36 -9.61
CA GLY A 75 1.95 6.40 -10.58
C GLY A 75 0.71 7.02 -11.22
N GLN A 76 -0.46 6.92 -10.59
CA GLN A 76 -1.71 7.51 -11.08
C GLN A 76 -1.71 9.04 -11.02
N GLU A 77 -0.82 9.61 -10.20
CA GLU A 77 -0.75 11.04 -9.93
C GLU A 77 0.70 11.52 -9.83
N LEU A 78 0.91 12.78 -10.16
CA LEU A 78 2.14 13.52 -9.92
C LEU A 78 1.87 14.70 -8.99
N ALA A 79 2.74 14.92 -8.01
CA ALA A 79 2.75 16.15 -7.24
C ALA A 79 3.59 17.19 -7.96
N CYS A 80 3.01 18.34 -8.25
CA CYS A 80 3.71 19.51 -8.77
C CYS A 80 3.89 20.52 -7.64
N ILE A 81 5.11 21.00 -7.50
CA ILE A 81 5.48 21.97 -6.47
C ILE A 81 6.24 23.12 -7.15
N ASP A 82 5.59 24.25 -7.27
CA ASP A 82 6.16 25.45 -7.86
C ASP A 82 6.71 26.38 -6.77
N ILE A 83 7.96 26.74 -6.91
CA ILE A 83 8.65 27.63 -5.97
C ILE A 83 8.97 28.93 -6.71
N TYR A 84 8.48 30.05 -6.19
CA TYR A 84 8.72 31.40 -6.73
C TYR A 84 9.65 32.16 -5.75
N PRO A 85 10.98 32.12 -5.98
CA PRO A 85 11.95 32.70 -5.04
C PRO A 85 11.77 34.20 -4.82
N GLU A 86 11.37 34.93 -5.86
CA GLU A 86 11.24 36.40 -5.81
C GLU A 86 10.10 36.85 -4.90
N THR A 87 9.07 36.03 -4.76
CA THR A 87 7.90 36.31 -3.91
C THR A 87 7.86 35.48 -2.64
N HIS A 88 8.81 34.55 -2.47
CA HIS A 88 8.79 33.51 -1.43
C HIS A 88 7.47 32.73 -1.37
N THR A 89 6.87 32.50 -2.55
CA THR A 89 5.62 31.73 -2.67
C THR A 89 5.92 30.29 -3.06
N ILE A 90 5.16 29.36 -2.48
CA ILE A 90 5.16 27.95 -2.85
C ILE A 90 3.71 27.56 -3.16
N GLU A 91 3.51 26.94 -4.29
CA GLU A 91 2.22 26.39 -4.72
C GLU A 91 2.35 24.88 -4.90
N THR A 92 1.33 24.13 -4.49
CA THR A 92 1.32 22.68 -4.60
C THR A 92 0.00 22.22 -5.21
N HIS A 93 0.08 21.34 -6.18
CA HIS A 93 -1.10 20.74 -6.80
C HIS A 93 -0.82 19.31 -7.26
N ILE A 94 -1.86 18.54 -7.47
CA ILE A 94 -1.78 17.16 -7.94
C ILE A 94 -2.30 17.11 -9.38
N LEU A 95 -1.52 16.45 -10.22
CA LEU A 95 -1.85 16.20 -11.63
C LEU A 95 -2.20 14.72 -11.80
N SER A 96 -3.28 14.45 -12.53
CA SER A 96 -3.58 13.08 -12.97
C SER A 96 -2.60 12.66 -14.07
N CYS A 97 -2.15 11.40 -14.00
CA CYS A 97 -1.35 10.76 -15.06
C CYS A 97 -2.23 10.02 -16.09
N ASP A 98 -3.49 10.41 -16.23
CA ASP A 98 -4.42 9.86 -17.23
C ASP A 98 -4.14 10.46 -18.61
N THR A 99 -2.99 10.10 -19.17
CA THR A 99 -2.52 10.56 -20.49
C THR A 99 -1.95 9.37 -21.26
N GLU A 100 -1.98 9.46 -22.61
CA GLU A 100 -1.29 8.49 -23.45
C GLU A 100 0.22 8.49 -23.17
N PRO A 101 0.85 7.31 -23.07
CA PRO A 101 2.28 7.21 -22.89
C PRO A 101 3.07 7.88 -24.02
N ASP A 102 4.15 8.59 -23.69
CA ASP A 102 5.05 9.13 -24.69
C ASP A 102 5.79 8.00 -25.43
N PRO A 103 5.64 7.87 -26.76
CA PRO A 103 6.27 6.80 -27.52
C PRO A 103 7.79 6.78 -27.42
N SER A 104 8.43 7.93 -27.22
CA SER A 104 9.88 8.02 -27.07
C SER A 104 10.35 7.39 -25.75
N VAL A 105 9.59 7.60 -24.68
CA VAL A 105 9.85 6.98 -23.37
C VAL A 105 9.53 5.49 -23.41
N THR A 106 8.37 5.12 -23.98
CA THR A 106 7.96 3.71 -24.10
C THR A 106 9.01 2.88 -24.85
N SER A 107 9.56 3.44 -25.94
CA SER A 107 10.57 2.73 -26.74
C SER A 107 11.89 2.48 -25.98
N LEU A 108 12.22 3.31 -25.00
CA LEU A 108 13.43 3.14 -24.19
C LEU A 108 13.34 1.96 -23.22
N VAL A 109 12.14 1.61 -22.78
CA VAL A 109 11.90 0.52 -21.78
C VAL A 109 11.22 -0.71 -22.39
N GLN A 110 11.04 -0.72 -23.72
CA GLN A 110 10.32 -1.80 -24.40
C GLN A 110 10.94 -3.17 -24.19
N GLN A 111 12.28 -3.24 -24.19
CA GLN A 111 12.99 -4.51 -24.01
C GLN A 111 12.76 -5.06 -22.59
N GLU A 112 12.82 -4.22 -21.57
CA GLU A 112 12.57 -4.60 -20.18
C GLU A 112 11.11 -5.02 -19.98
N GLU A 113 10.19 -4.30 -20.64
CA GLU A 113 8.77 -4.63 -20.61
C GLU A 113 8.51 -6.01 -21.23
N ASP A 114 9.06 -6.29 -22.39
CA ASP A 114 8.91 -7.57 -23.09
C ASP A 114 9.44 -8.74 -22.24
N VAL A 115 10.62 -8.59 -21.64
CA VAL A 115 11.21 -9.60 -20.74
C VAL A 115 10.33 -9.79 -19.49
N CYS A 116 9.80 -8.70 -18.94
CA CYS A 116 8.91 -8.77 -17.78
C CYS A 116 7.61 -9.51 -18.12
N GLN A 117 7.00 -9.19 -19.26
CA GLN A 117 5.78 -9.87 -19.72
C GLN A 117 6.00 -11.36 -19.98
N GLU A 118 7.11 -11.74 -20.63
CA GLU A 118 7.46 -13.14 -20.83
C GLU A 118 7.64 -13.88 -19.51
N TRP A 119 8.31 -13.27 -18.52
CA TRP A 119 8.46 -13.86 -17.19
C TRP A 119 7.12 -13.99 -16.46
N LEU A 120 6.26 -12.98 -16.53
CA LEU A 120 4.92 -13.01 -15.91
C LEU A 120 4.04 -14.11 -16.51
N ASP A 121 4.18 -14.42 -17.78
CA ASP A 121 3.41 -15.45 -18.47
C ASP A 121 3.99 -16.86 -18.31
N THR A 122 5.10 -17.02 -17.57
CA THR A 122 5.69 -18.33 -17.27
C THR A 122 4.67 -19.24 -16.58
N PRO A 123 4.35 -20.43 -17.15
CA PRO A 123 3.42 -21.36 -16.53
C PRO A 123 4.01 -22.00 -15.28
N LEU A 124 3.26 -22.03 -14.19
CA LEU A 124 3.66 -22.63 -12.90
C LEU A 124 2.96 -23.96 -12.64
N GLY A 125 1.76 -24.14 -13.16
CA GLY A 125 0.99 -25.35 -12.92
C GLY A 125 -0.49 -25.21 -13.29
N THR A 126 -1.29 -26.19 -12.88
CA THR A 126 -2.73 -26.20 -13.14
C THR A 126 -3.53 -26.49 -11.88
N SER A 127 -4.72 -25.94 -11.78
CA SER A 127 -5.68 -26.24 -10.73
C SER A 127 -6.98 -26.82 -11.33
N LYS A 128 -7.50 -27.86 -10.69
CA LYS A 128 -8.82 -28.44 -11.03
C LYS A 128 -9.98 -27.70 -10.37
N ILE A 129 -9.69 -26.82 -9.43
CA ILE A 129 -10.69 -26.02 -8.71
C ILE A 129 -10.49 -24.55 -9.05
N ASP A 130 -11.58 -23.79 -9.06
CA ASP A 130 -11.53 -22.34 -9.27
C ASP A 130 -11.02 -21.67 -7.99
N LEU A 131 -9.85 -21.06 -8.07
CA LEU A 131 -9.19 -20.36 -6.96
C LEU A 131 -9.23 -18.83 -7.15
N ARG A 132 -10.00 -18.32 -8.13
CA ARG A 132 -10.10 -16.88 -8.38
C ARG A 132 -10.86 -16.16 -7.29
N VAL A 133 -10.43 -14.94 -7.00
CA VAL A 133 -11.17 -14.00 -6.18
C VAL A 133 -12.05 -13.16 -7.10
N ARG A 134 -13.34 -13.42 -7.11
CA ARG A 134 -14.31 -12.71 -7.97
C ARG A 134 -14.93 -11.50 -7.26
N ASN A 135 -15.03 -11.59 -5.95
CA ASN A 135 -15.54 -10.56 -5.07
C ASN A 135 -14.77 -10.64 -3.76
N GLU A 136 -14.04 -9.57 -3.43
CA GLU A 136 -13.20 -9.53 -2.23
C GLU A 136 -14.01 -9.58 -0.93
N ASN A 137 -15.16 -8.92 -0.89
CA ASN A 137 -16.02 -8.91 0.29
C ASN A 137 -16.58 -10.31 0.55
N ASP A 138 -17.02 -11.00 -0.50
CA ASP A 138 -17.47 -12.38 -0.39
C ASP A 138 -16.34 -13.30 0.08
N ALA A 139 -15.14 -13.14 -0.47
CA ALA A 139 -13.96 -13.92 -0.10
C ALA A 139 -13.49 -13.66 1.34
N ARG A 140 -13.79 -12.49 1.91
CA ARG A 140 -13.50 -12.14 3.32
C ARG A 140 -14.58 -12.63 4.28
N LEU A 141 -15.85 -12.55 3.88
CA LEU A 141 -16.98 -13.00 4.70
C LEU A 141 -17.11 -14.52 4.73
N HIS A 142 -16.78 -15.18 3.64
CA HIS A 142 -16.94 -16.60 3.47
C HIS A 142 -15.59 -17.29 3.29
N LYS A 143 -15.57 -18.59 3.40
CA LYS A 143 -14.34 -19.37 3.27
C LYS A 143 -13.76 -19.26 1.85
N SER A 144 -12.70 -18.47 1.69
CA SER A 144 -12.00 -18.31 0.42
C SER A 144 -11.24 -19.58 0.01
N GLN A 145 -11.42 -20.01 -1.23
CA GLN A 145 -10.71 -21.19 -1.78
C GLN A 145 -9.21 -20.92 -1.92
N VAL A 146 -8.83 -19.72 -2.37
CA VAL A 146 -7.42 -19.37 -2.52
C VAL A 146 -6.70 -19.30 -1.18
N ILE A 147 -7.32 -18.71 -0.15
CA ILE A 147 -6.73 -18.68 1.21
C ILE A 147 -6.65 -20.08 1.80
N THR A 148 -7.68 -20.90 1.56
CA THR A 148 -7.64 -22.32 1.97
C THR A 148 -6.48 -23.06 1.32
N PHE A 149 -6.22 -22.81 0.03
CA PHE A 149 -5.09 -23.38 -0.69
C PHE A 149 -3.75 -22.88 -0.12
N LEU A 150 -3.57 -21.57 0.04
CA LEU A 150 -2.35 -20.99 0.62
C LEU A 150 -2.06 -21.51 2.04
N ASN A 151 -3.09 -21.62 2.88
CA ASN A 151 -2.94 -22.19 4.22
C ASN A 151 -2.48 -23.66 4.17
N LYS A 152 -3.02 -24.47 3.25
CA LYS A 152 -2.59 -25.87 3.06
C LYS A 152 -1.13 -25.95 2.63
N VAL A 153 -0.72 -25.14 1.66
CA VAL A 153 0.67 -25.06 1.19
C VAL A 153 1.60 -24.65 2.36
N THR A 154 1.21 -23.64 3.13
CA THR A 154 1.98 -23.19 4.30
C THR A 154 2.12 -24.31 5.34
N MET A 155 1.04 -25.02 5.66
CA MET A 155 1.09 -26.15 6.61
C MET A 155 1.96 -27.30 6.08
N GLU A 156 1.87 -27.62 4.80
CA GLU A 156 2.67 -28.69 4.18
C GLU A 156 4.17 -28.37 4.24
N ILE A 157 4.56 -27.14 3.92
CA ILE A 157 5.96 -26.71 3.94
C ILE A 157 6.51 -26.63 5.37
N THR A 158 5.71 -26.19 6.32
CA THR A 158 6.17 -25.89 7.69
C THR A 158 5.97 -27.02 8.67
N GLY A 159 5.07 -27.97 8.37
CA GLY A 159 4.62 -29.00 9.31
C GLY A 159 3.77 -28.45 10.46
N ALA A 160 3.29 -27.22 10.38
CA ALA A 160 2.44 -26.62 11.40
C ALA A 160 1.01 -27.18 11.37
N ASP A 161 0.37 -27.27 12.55
CA ASP A 161 -1.01 -27.76 12.68
C ASP A 161 -2.04 -26.79 12.08
N LEU A 162 -1.71 -25.50 12.05
CA LEU A 162 -2.56 -24.41 11.57
C LEU A 162 -1.73 -23.42 10.76
N ALA A 163 -2.37 -22.74 9.80
CA ALA A 163 -1.77 -21.61 9.10
C ALA A 163 -2.78 -20.47 8.96
N ALA A 164 -2.29 -19.25 8.88
CA ALA A 164 -3.07 -18.06 8.60
C ALA A 164 -2.37 -17.24 7.52
N ASN A 165 -3.12 -16.90 6.47
CA ASN A 165 -2.69 -16.01 5.40
C ASN A 165 -3.74 -14.90 5.22
N ALA A 166 -3.28 -13.69 4.88
CA ALA A 166 -4.16 -12.58 4.54
C ALA A 166 -4.60 -12.65 3.07
N LEU A 167 -5.82 -12.19 2.80
CA LEU A 167 -6.25 -11.87 1.45
C LEU A 167 -5.91 -10.39 1.20
N PHE A 168 -4.89 -10.14 0.39
CA PHE A 168 -4.47 -8.79 0.04
C PHE A 168 -5.53 -8.07 -0.79
N LEU A 169 -5.57 -6.75 -0.69
CA LEU A 169 -6.42 -5.91 -1.52
C LEU A 169 -6.02 -6.07 -3.00
N GLY A 170 -6.98 -6.27 -3.88
CA GLY A 170 -6.74 -6.48 -5.31
C GLY A 170 -6.23 -7.88 -5.68
N ALA A 171 -6.13 -8.82 -4.72
CA ALA A 171 -5.71 -10.19 -5.02
C ALA A 171 -6.68 -10.86 -6.02
N THR A 172 -6.14 -11.37 -7.13
CA THR A 172 -6.94 -11.97 -8.21
C THR A 172 -7.26 -13.45 -7.99
N GLY A 173 -6.48 -14.12 -7.14
CA GLY A 173 -6.50 -15.58 -7.02
C GLY A 173 -5.89 -16.27 -8.25
N PHE A 174 -6.08 -17.59 -8.36
CA PHE A 174 -5.47 -18.38 -9.42
C PHE A 174 -6.52 -18.90 -10.42
N LYS A 175 -6.19 -18.84 -11.70
CA LYS A 175 -6.93 -19.47 -12.80
C LYS A 175 -6.66 -20.98 -12.82
N SER A 176 -7.31 -21.71 -13.75
CA SER A 176 -7.03 -23.12 -13.98
C SER A 176 -5.60 -23.39 -14.49
N GLU A 177 -5.12 -22.52 -15.35
CA GLU A 177 -3.70 -22.47 -15.77
C GLU A 177 -3.06 -21.31 -15.00
N ILE A 178 -2.16 -21.68 -14.08
CA ILE A 178 -1.53 -20.74 -13.16
C ILE A 178 -0.23 -20.25 -13.75
N THR A 179 -0.05 -18.95 -13.84
CA THR A 179 1.16 -18.30 -14.30
C THR A 179 1.86 -17.54 -13.17
N MET A 180 3.07 -17.07 -13.41
CA MET A 180 3.79 -16.19 -12.49
C MET A 180 2.98 -14.91 -12.23
N ARG A 181 2.28 -14.37 -13.23
CA ARG A 181 1.37 -13.22 -13.10
C ARG A 181 0.29 -13.46 -12.06
N ASP A 182 -0.35 -14.62 -12.09
CA ASP A 182 -1.37 -14.97 -11.08
C ASP A 182 -0.77 -15.06 -9.67
N LEU A 183 0.47 -15.59 -9.57
CA LEU A 183 1.16 -15.69 -8.29
C LEU A 183 1.47 -14.31 -7.70
N VAL A 184 2.13 -13.42 -8.45
CA VAL A 184 2.55 -12.11 -7.93
C VAL A 184 1.37 -11.16 -7.72
N SER A 185 0.25 -11.30 -8.44
CA SER A 185 -0.96 -10.53 -8.21
C SER A 185 -1.84 -11.06 -7.08
N THR A 186 -1.60 -12.30 -6.63
CA THR A 186 -2.34 -12.91 -5.52
C THR A 186 -1.55 -12.85 -4.21
N TYR A 187 -0.25 -13.11 -4.26
CA TYR A 187 0.68 -13.06 -3.13
C TYR A 187 1.72 -11.97 -3.38
N VAL A 188 1.34 -10.74 -3.12
CA VAL A 188 2.02 -9.52 -3.60
C VAL A 188 3.37 -9.28 -2.90
N TYR A 189 3.52 -9.71 -1.65
CA TYR A 189 4.72 -9.42 -0.84
C TYR A 189 5.56 -10.66 -0.56
N PRO A 190 6.91 -10.56 -0.67
CA PRO A 190 7.80 -11.63 -0.24
C PRO A 190 7.82 -11.70 1.29
N ASN A 191 7.09 -12.65 1.86
CA ASN A 191 6.97 -12.82 3.30
C ASN A 191 7.83 -13.98 3.81
N THR A 192 8.32 -13.86 5.03
CA THR A 192 8.96 -14.95 5.76
C THR A 192 7.91 -15.74 6.54
N LEU A 193 7.93 -17.07 6.44
CA LEU A 193 7.08 -17.93 7.24
C LEU A 193 7.62 -18.02 8.67
N VAL A 194 6.75 -17.73 9.65
CA VAL A 194 7.10 -17.79 11.06
C VAL A 194 6.23 -18.84 11.75
N ILE A 195 6.88 -19.79 12.43
CA ILE A 195 6.18 -20.83 13.20
C ILE A 195 6.22 -20.45 14.67
N LYS A 196 5.04 -20.44 15.32
CA LYS A 196 4.92 -20.14 16.76
C LYS A 196 4.08 -21.21 17.45
N LYS A 197 4.51 -21.62 18.64
CA LYS A 197 3.69 -22.45 19.50
C LYS A 197 2.74 -21.56 20.30
N ILE A 198 1.45 -21.77 20.16
CA ILE A 198 0.40 -20.99 20.82
C ILE A 198 -0.59 -21.89 21.54
N THR A 199 -1.35 -21.33 22.49
CA THR A 199 -2.47 -22.01 23.14
C THR A 199 -3.78 -21.74 22.41
N GLY A 200 -4.79 -22.57 22.64
CA GLY A 200 -6.14 -22.31 22.10
C GLY A 200 -6.73 -20.97 22.55
N LYS A 201 -6.35 -20.47 23.74
CA LYS A 201 -6.74 -19.14 24.21
C LYS A 201 -6.17 -18.05 23.31
N VAL A 202 -4.88 -18.08 23.01
CA VAL A 202 -4.20 -17.11 22.12
C VAL A 202 -4.76 -17.18 20.71
N LEU A 203 -5.05 -18.40 20.21
CA LEU A 203 -5.70 -18.55 18.90
C LEU A 203 -7.06 -17.86 18.86
N ARG A 204 -7.89 -18.03 19.90
CA ARG A 204 -9.19 -17.36 19.99
C ARG A 204 -9.03 -15.84 20.00
N GLU A 205 -8.14 -15.31 20.84
CA GLU A 205 -7.88 -13.86 20.94
C GLU A 205 -7.40 -13.28 19.60
N TYR A 206 -6.56 -14.02 18.88
CA TYR A 206 -6.13 -13.63 17.52
C TYR A 206 -7.30 -13.57 16.55
N LEU A 207 -8.16 -14.58 16.50
CA LEU A 207 -9.32 -14.61 15.59
C LEU A 207 -10.33 -13.53 15.92
N GLU A 208 -10.61 -13.28 17.20
CA GLU A 208 -11.48 -12.18 17.65
C GLU A 208 -10.90 -10.82 17.21
N LYS A 209 -9.58 -10.63 17.38
CA LYS A 209 -8.92 -9.39 16.96
C LYS A 209 -8.98 -9.17 15.44
N CYS A 210 -8.81 -10.21 14.64
CA CYS A 210 -8.99 -10.13 13.20
C CYS A 210 -10.43 -9.79 12.82
N ALA A 211 -11.41 -10.31 13.55
CA ALA A 211 -12.82 -10.04 13.29
C ALA A 211 -13.24 -8.60 13.61
N GLU A 212 -12.59 -7.94 14.57
CA GLU A 212 -12.85 -6.52 14.89
C GLU A 212 -12.62 -5.56 13.72
N PHE A 213 -11.79 -5.95 12.76
CA PHE A 213 -11.46 -5.11 11.60
C PHE A 213 -12.67 -4.90 10.66
N PHE A 214 -13.63 -5.81 10.69
CA PHE A 214 -14.76 -5.77 9.77
C PHE A 214 -16.08 -5.54 10.50
N THR A 215 -16.92 -4.67 9.94
CA THR A 215 -18.32 -4.53 10.36
C THR A 215 -19.22 -5.06 9.25
N VAL A 216 -20.06 -6.06 9.57
CA VAL A 216 -21.04 -6.59 8.60
C VAL A 216 -22.28 -5.71 8.61
N LYS A 217 -22.63 -5.16 7.46
CA LYS A 217 -23.87 -4.37 7.24
C LYS A 217 -24.69 -5.00 6.13
N GLY A 218 -25.75 -5.70 6.50
CA GLY A 218 -26.55 -6.51 5.55
C GLY A 218 -25.68 -7.63 4.95
N ASP A 219 -25.63 -7.69 3.62
CA ASP A 219 -24.83 -8.70 2.89
C ASP A 219 -23.41 -8.21 2.55
N GLY A 220 -22.98 -7.08 3.09
CA GLY A 220 -21.67 -6.47 2.82
C GLY A 220 -20.80 -6.25 4.05
N ILE A 221 -19.55 -5.87 3.80
CA ILE A 221 -18.56 -5.46 4.82
C ILE A 221 -18.41 -3.94 4.73
N GLY A 222 -18.36 -3.28 5.86
CA GLY A 222 -18.05 -1.86 6.01
C GLY A 222 -16.83 -1.66 6.88
#